data_41e15dac19dda43c27f696a06c80b8de
#
_entry.id   41e15dac19dda43c27f696a06c80b8de
#
_cell.length_a   1.000
_cell.length_b   1.000
_cell.length_c   1.000
_cell.angle_alpha   90.00
_cell.angle_beta   90.00
_cell.angle_gamma   90.00
#
_symmetry.space_group_name_H-M   'P 1'
#
loop_
_entity.id
_entity.type
_entity.pdbx_description
1 polymer ?
#
loop_
_entity_poly.entity_id
_entity_poly.type
_entity_poly.pdbx_seq_one_letter_code
_entity_poly.pdbx_strand_id
1 'polypeptide(L)'
;MAITPAFLLATYTPFDWQRLWLSDEAPLGFMLEIAFRCVVMFLLTIAALRISGKRGVRQLSLFEFALILVLGSAAGDATIYHDTPLLHAAVVFVVIIAMYVLFNYFTDKYPRVERMLEGEAELIIIEGEIDLPAFSKSSLTGQELCGQLRQLQVEHLGQVRRLYIEATGEISVFFFEPHDERPGLPIWPELYQHPMQELPTAGLYACHSCASVRTLPAGPAVGSSCMGC
;
A
#
# COMPACT_ATOMS: atom_id res chain seq x y z
N MET A 1 -33.74 -17.75 50.18
CA MET A 1 -32.97 -18.39 49.09
C MET A 1 -31.91 -17.39 48.66
N ALA A 2 -30.75 -17.45 49.30
CA ALA A 2 -29.66 -16.48 49.12
C ALA A 2 -28.78 -16.92 47.95
N ILE A 3 -28.81 -16.14 46.86
CA ILE A 3 -27.88 -16.30 45.75
C ILE A 3 -26.56 -15.64 46.17
N THR A 4 -25.61 -16.43 46.60
CA THR A 4 -24.24 -16.01 46.84
C THR A 4 -23.58 -15.75 45.49
N PRO A 5 -23.09 -14.55 45.19
CA PRO A 5 -22.24 -14.32 44.06
C PRO A 5 -20.83 -14.82 44.36
N ALA A 6 -20.58 -16.10 44.16
CA ALA A 6 -19.21 -16.64 44.13
C ALA A 6 -18.58 -16.27 42.73
N PHE A 7 -18.52 -14.99 42.44
CA PHE A 7 -17.56 -14.46 41.51
C PHE A 7 -16.27 -14.28 42.25
N LEU A 8 -15.63 -15.41 42.54
CA LEU A 8 -14.28 -15.47 43.11
C LEU A 8 -13.36 -14.68 42.17
N LEU A 9 -12.87 -13.58 42.70
CA LEU A 9 -11.67 -12.89 42.26
C LEU A 9 -10.56 -13.94 42.09
N ALA A 10 -10.43 -14.49 40.89
CA ALA A 10 -9.22 -15.18 40.52
C ALA A 10 -8.11 -14.13 40.69
N THR A 11 -7.30 -14.30 41.74
CA THR A 11 -6.18 -13.42 42.08
C THR A 11 -5.19 -13.53 40.93
N TYR A 12 -5.32 -12.62 39.95
CA TYR A 12 -4.39 -12.53 38.83
C TYR A 12 -3.01 -12.13 39.41
N THR A 13 -2.07 -13.07 39.43
CA THR A 13 -0.69 -12.77 39.78
C THR A 13 0.05 -12.35 38.50
N PRO A 14 0.46 -11.08 38.37
CA PRO A 14 1.29 -10.66 37.26
C PRO A 14 2.64 -11.39 37.34
N PHE A 15 3.15 -11.81 36.16
CA PHE A 15 4.42 -12.53 35.99
C PHE A 15 4.47 -13.95 36.63
N ASP A 16 3.40 -14.68 36.57
CA ASP A 16 3.42 -16.10 36.84
C ASP A 16 4.20 -16.84 35.72
N TRP A 17 5.42 -17.30 36.08
CA TRP A 17 6.35 -17.97 35.17
C TRP A 17 5.78 -19.26 34.59
N GLN A 18 5.00 -20.00 35.38
CA GLN A 18 4.38 -21.23 34.91
C GLN A 18 3.35 -20.95 33.82
N ARG A 19 2.48 -19.98 34.03
CA ARG A 19 1.49 -19.53 33.04
C ARG A 19 2.12 -18.85 31.86
N LEU A 20 3.25 -18.14 32.01
CA LEU A 20 3.93 -17.47 30.88
C LEU A 20 4.57 -18.47 29.92
N TRP A 21 5.09 -19.59 30.41
CA TRP A 21 5.82 -20.57 29.61
C TRP A 21 5.01 -21.83 29.32
N LEU A 22 4.13 -22.25 30.24
CA LEU A 22 3.33 -23.46 30.15
C LEU A 22 1.92 -23.10 30.59
N SER A 23 0.93 -23.27 29.71
CA SER A 23 -0.47 -23.10 30.11
C SER A 23 -0.82 -24.19 31.13
N ASP A 24 -1.52 -23.81 32.21
CA ASP A 24 -1.98 -24.75 33.24
C ASP A 24 -2.94 -25.82 32.69
N GLU A 25 -3.56 -25.56 31.53
CA GLU A 25 -4.53 -26.43 30.88
C GLU A 25 -3.95 -27.31 29.75
N ALA A 26 -2.70 -27.04 29.29
CA ALA A 26 -2.12 -27.73 28.16
C ALA A 26 -0.94 -28.63 28.58
N PRO A 27 -1.07 -29.96 28.49
CA PRO A 27 0.02 -30.88 28.80
C PRO A 27 1.18 -30.74 27.79
N LEU A 28 2.39 -31.11 28.19
CA LEU A 28 3.59 -31.10 27.31
C LEU A 28 3.38 -31.82 25.98
N GLY A 29 2.51 -32.85 25.94
CA GLY A 29 2.12 -33.53 24.71
C GLY A 29 1.42 -32.62 23.68
N PHE A 30 0.74 -31.57 24.14
CA PHE A 30 0.09 -30.60 23.26
C PHE A 30 1.10 -29.75 22.47
N MET A 31 2.33 -29.59 22.93
CA MET A 31 3.41 -28.94 22.19
C MET A 31 3.74 -29.66 20.88
N LEU A 32 3.71 -31.00 20.89
CA LEU A 32 3.89 -31.81 19.67
C LEU A 32 2.69 -31.67 18.71
N GLU A 33 1.48 -31.56 19.27
CA GLU A 33 0.29 -31.30 18.47
C GLU A 33 0.34 -29.91 17.84
N ILE A 34 0.74 -28.86 18.56
CA ILE A 34 0.97 -27.53 18.01
C ILE A 34 1.98 -27.57 16.87
N ALA A 35 3.10 -28.26 17.03
CA ALA A 35 4.11 -28.38 15.98
C ALA A 35 3.53 -29.07 14.72
N PHE A 36 2.75 -30.12 14.90
CA PHE A 36 2.06 -30.78 13.78
C PHE A 36 1.03 -29.85 13.11
N ARG A 37 0.20 -29.15 13.90
CA ARG A 37 -0.78 -28.18 13.40
C ARG A 37 -0.09 -27.05 12.63
N CYS A 38 1.04 -26.52 13.12
CA CYS A 38 1.85 -25.54 12.41
C CYS A 38 2.27 -26.03 11.01
N VAL A 39 2.78 -27.24 10.91
CA VAL A 39 3.19 -27.81 9.62
C VAL A 39 1.99 -27.93 8.67
N VAL A 40 0.87 -28.47 9.15
CA VAL A 40 -0.35 -28.61 8.33
C VAL A 40 -0.85 -27.27 7.85
N MET A 41 -0.99 -26.28 8.76
CA MET A 41 -1.48 -24.95 8.41
C MET A 41 -0.53 -24.19 7.49
N PHE A 42 0.78 -24.35 7.67
CA PHE A 42 1.78 -23.79 6.78
C PHE A 42 1.65 -24.33 5.35
N LEU A 43 1.51 -25.67 5.21
CA LEU A 43 1.33 -26.29 3.89
C LEU A 43 0.00 -25.87 3.23
N LEU A 44 -1.09 -25.77 4.01
CA LEU A 44 -2.36 -25.27 3.51
C LEU A 44 -2.26 -23.79 3.06
N THR A 45 -1.56 -22.95 3.81
CA THR A 45 -1.33 -21.55 3.44
C THR A 45 -0.52 -21.45 2.14
N ILE A 46 0.56 -22.22 2.00
CA ILE A 46 1.34 -22.24 0.76
C ILE A 46 0.47 -22.72 -0.41
N ALA A 47 -0.33 -23.77 -0.21
CA ALA A 47 -1.23 -24.26 -1.26
C ALA A 47 -2.26 -23.21 -1.67
N ALA A 48 -2.85 -22.51 -0.69
CA ALA A 48 -3.78 -21.40 -0.91
C ALA A 48 -3.15 -20.27 -1.72
N LEU A 49 -1.97 -19.80 -1.30
CA LEU A 49 -1.23 -18.73 -2.00
C LEU A 49 -0.79 -19.16 -3.41
N ARG A 50 -0.48 -20.43 -3.61
CA ARG A 50 -0.14 -20.95 -4.93
C ARG A 50 -1.33 -20.94 -5.89
N ILE A 51 -2.53 -21.17 -5.38
CA ILE A 51 -3.78 -21.10 -6.17
C ILE A 51 -4.12 -19.64 -6.49
N SER A 52 -3.84 -18.71 -5.56
CA SER A 52 -4.09 -17.27 -5.73
C SER A 52 -3.27 -16.62 -6.85
N GLY A 53 -2.19 -17.26 -7.33
CA GLY A 53 -1.45 -16.78 -8.50
C GLY A 53 0.03 -16.50 -8.24
N LYS A 54 0.75 -16.12 -9.32
CA LYS A 54 2.22 -15.90 -9.31
C LYS A 54 2.61 -14.41 -9.19
N ARG A 55 1.69 -13.50 -8.86
CA ARG A 55 2.03 -12.08 -8.71
C ARG A 55 2.99 -11.92 -7.54
N GLY A 56 4.08 -11.20 -7.78
CA GLY A 56 5.08 -10.94 -6.73
C GLY A 56 4.50 -10.06 -5.63
N VAL A 57 5.05 -10.17 -4.42
CA VAL A 57 4.61 -9.41 -3.22
C VAL A 57 4.59 -7.88 -3.45
N ARG A 58 5.32 -7.38 -4.45
CA ARG A 58 5.37 -5.95 -4.82
C ARG A 58 4.12 -5.42 -5.52
N GLN A 59 3.28 -6.29 -6.09
CA GLN A 59 2.12 -5.91 -6.90
C GLN A 59 0.83 -6.55 -6.39
N LEU A 60 0.72 -6.74 -5.07
CA LEU A 60 -0.49 -7.25 -4.45
C LEU A 60 -1.60 -6.21 -4.54
N SER A 61 -2.74 -6.60 -5.07
CA SER A 61 -3.96 -5.80 -4.97
C SER A 61 -4.40 -5.70 -3.50
N LEU A 62 -5.18 -4.68 -3.16
CA LEU A 62 -5.77 -4.54 -1.83
C LEU A 62 -6.53 -5.82 -1.43
N PHE A 63 -7.18 -6.46 -2.39
CA PHE A 63 -7.92 -7.69 -2.17
C PHE A 63 -7.02 -8.89 -1.86
N GLU A 64 -5.88 -9.03 -2.57
CA GLU A 64 -4.88 -10.07 -2.29
C GLU A 64 -4.24 -9.87 -0.92
N PHE A 65 -3.99 -8.63 -0.54
CA PHE A 65 -3.50 -8.31 0.79
C PHE A 65 -4.51 -8.69 1.89
N ALA A 66 -5.79 -8.36 1.71
CA ALA A 66 -6.86 -8.77 2.64
C ALA A 66 -6.98 -10.29 2.73
N LEU A 67 -6.86 -11.02 1.61
CA LEU A 67 -6.84 -12.47 1.58
C LEU A 67 -5.73 -13.05 2.47
N ILE A 68 -4.50 -12.54 2.34
CA ILE A 68 -3.34 -12.99 3.13
C ILE A 68 -3.60 -12.78 4.61
N LEU A 69 -4.15 -11.63 5.01
CA LEU A 69 -4.47 -11.34 6.41
C LEU A 69 -5.51 -12.30 6.98
N VAL A 70 -6.59 -12.55 6.24
CA VAL A 70 -7.66 -13.46 6.67
C VAL A 70 -7.16 -14.91 6.77
N LEU A 71 -6.37 -15.38 5.79
CA LEU A 71 -5.74 -16.70 5.83
C LEU A 71 -4.76 -16.82 6.99
N GLY A 72 -3.97 -15.77 7.26
CA GLY A 72 -3.02 -15.74 8.37
C GLY A 72 -3.72 -15.84 9.74
N SER A 73 -4.82 -15.12 9.92
CA SER A 73 -5.65 -15.21 11.14
C SER A 73 -6.23 -16.60 11.32
N ALA A 74 -6.88 -17.16 10.29
CA ALA A 74 -7.47 -18.50 10.34
C ALA A 74 -6.42 -19.60 10.61
N ALA A 75 -5.21 -19.45 10.06
CA ALA A 75 -4.10 -20.36 10.32
C ALA A 75 -3.62 -20.26 11.76
N GLY A 76 -3.50 -19.04 12.30
CA GLY A 76 -3.05 -18.78 13.66
C GLY A 76 -3.99 -19.39 14.70
N ASP A 77 -5.29 -19.15 14.55
CA ASP A 77 -6.30 -19.66 15.47
C ASP A 77 -6.30 -21.20 15.51
N ALA A 78 -6.26 -21.86 14.35
CA ALA A 78 -6.23 -23.31 14.26
C ALA A 78 -4.94 -23.94 14.82
N THR A 79 -3.86 -23.18 14.87
CA THR A 79 -2.58 -23.63 15.39
C THR A 79 -2.54 -23.59 16.92
N ILE A 80 -3.05 -22.50 17.52
CA ILE A 80 -2.89 -22.20 18.94
C ILE A 80 -4.02 -22.79 19.78
N TYR A 81 -5.26 -22.69 19.30
CA TYR A 81 -6.43 -23.11 20.07
C TYR A 81 -6.71 -24.61 19.90
N HIS A 82 -6.68 -25.36 21.02
CA HIS A 82 -6.97 -26.80 21.05
C HIS A 82 -8.41 -27.11 20.66
N ASP A 83 -9.35 -26.21 20.94
CA ASP A 83 -10.77 -26.33 20.64
C ASP A 83 -11.10 -26.16 19.15
N THR A 84 -10.14 -25.71 18.35
CA THR A 84 -10.34 -25.51 16.92
C THR A 84 -9.84 -26.72 16.13
N PRO A 85 -10.74 -27.59 15.61
CA PRO A 85 -10.33 -28.73 14.78
C PRO A 85 -9.70 -28.28 13.47
N LEU A 86 -8.64 -28.94 13.04
CA LEU A 86 -7.98 -28.69 11.74
C LEU A 86 -8.94 -28.76 10.54
N LEU A 87 -9.96 -29.62 10.62
CA LEU A 87 -10.96 -29.72 9.58
C LEU A 87 -11.79 -28.43 9.43
N HIS A 88 -12.12 -27.76 10.53
CA HIS A 88 -12.84 -26.46 10.47
C HIS A 88 -11.97 -25.42 9.79
N ALA A 89 -10.70 -25.33 10.14
CA ALA A 89 -9.74 -24.44 9.48
C ALA A 89 -9.61 -24.75 7.97
N ALA A 90 -9.53 -26.02 7.60
CA ALA A 90 -9.48 -26.43 6.19
C ALA A 90 -10.75 -25.98 5.42
N VAL A 91 -11.93 -26.09 6.01
CA VAL A 91 -13.18 -25.59 5.40
C VAL A 91 -13.13 -24.07 5.23
N VAL A 92 -12.67 -23.33 6.24
CA VAL A 92 -12.48 -21.86 6.14
C VAL A 92 -11.56 -21.51 4.99
N PHE A 93 -10.41 -22.19 4.86
CA PHE A 93 -9.47 -22.00 3.75
C PHE A 93 -10.13 -22.26 2.39
N VAL A 94 -10.85 -23.36 2.25
CA VAL A 94 -11.56 -23.70 0.99
C VAL A 94 -12.57 -22.61 0.62
N VAL A 95 -13.36 -22.14 1.59
CA VAL A 95 -14.35 -21.08 1.35
C VAL A 95 -13.68 -19.78 0.94
N ILE A 96 -12.61 -19.34 1.64
CA ILE A 96 -11.89 -18.13 1.32
C ILE A 96 -11.27 -18.21 -0.08
N ILE A 97 -10.63 -19.34 -0.43
CA ILE A 97 -10.06 -19.56 -1.75
C ILE A 97 -11.14 -19.57 -2.84
N ALA A 98 -12.27 -20.22 -2.57
CA ALA A 98 -13.40 -20.24 -3.52
C ALA A 98 -13.95 -18.80 -3.75
N MET A 99 -14.09 -18.01 -2.69
CA MET A 99 -14.47 -16.61 -2.80
C MET A 99 -13.45 -15.79 -3.61
N TYR A 100 -12.16 -16.00 -3.38
CA TYR A 100 -11.09 -15.34 -4.13
C TYR A 100 -11.14 -15.69 -5.62
N VAL A 101 -11.26 -16.97 -5.96
CA VAL A 101 -11.36 -17.42 -7.36
C VAL A 101 -12.61 -16.84 -8.02
N LEU A 102 -13.74 -16.85 -7.32
CA LEU A 102 -14.99 -16.29 -7.82
C LEU A 102 -14.88 -14.78 -8.04
N PHE A 103 -14.24 -14.08 -7.11
CA PHE A 103 -13.99 -12.64 -7.21
C PHE A 103 -13.13 -12.30 -8.43
N ASN A 104 -11.98 -12.97 -8.60
CA ASN A 104 -11.12 -12.78 -9.78
C ASN A 104 -11.87 -13.08 -11.09
N TYR A 105 -12.68 -14.13 -11.11
CA TYR A 105 -13.51 -14.43 -12.28
C TYR A 105 -14.45 -13.28 -12.64
N PHE A 106 -15.07 -12.63 -11.65
CA PHE A 106 -15.94 -11.48 -11.91
C PHE A 106 -15.15 -10.24 -12.30
N THR A 107 -14.01 -9.99 -11.69
CA THR A 107 -13.13 -8.86 -12.02
C THR A 107 -12.62 -8.98 -13.46
N ASP A 108 -12.10 -10.15 -13.86
CA ASP A 108 -11.63 -10.38 -15.24
C ASP A 108 -12.75 -10.26 -16.28
N LYS A 109 -13.97 -10.62 -15.92
CA LYS A 109 -15.10 -10.62 -16.85
C LYS A 109 -15.79 -9.27 -16.99
N TYR A 110 -15.78 -8.46 -15.96
CA TYR A 110 -16.51 -7.19 -15.90
C TYR A 110 -15.57 -6.02 -15.59
N PRO A 111 -15.09 -5.26 -16.60
CA PRO A 111 -14.18 -4.12 -16.42
C PRO A 111 -14.72 -3.02 -15.47
N ARG A 112 -16.04 -2.94 -15.27
CA ARG A 112 -16.63 -2.01 -14.30
C ARG A 112 -16.40 -2.43 -12.85
N VAL A 113 -16.36 -3.74 -12.63
CA VAL A 113 -16.09 -4.31 -11.30
C VAL A 113 -14.61 -4.11 -10.97
N GLU A 114 -13.71 -4.36 -11.93
CA GLU A 114 -12.28 -4.11 -11.83
C GLU A 114 -11.99 -2.66 -11.43
N ARG A 115 -12.51 -1.69 -12.17
CA ARG A 115 -12.35 -0.26 -11.87
C ARG A 115 -12.86 0.15 -10.49
N MET A 116 -13.98 -0.42 -10.07
CA MET A 116 -14.58 -0.09 -8.78
C MET A 116 -13.75 -0.63 -7.61
N LEU A 117 -13.07 -1.75 -7.79
CA LEU A 117 -12.39 -2.50 -6.74
C LEU A 117 -10.88 -2.24 -6.72
N GLU A 118 -10.27 -2.19 -7.87
CA GLU A 118 -8.82 -2.00 -8.02
C GLU A 118 -8.45 -0.54 -8.35
N GLY A 119 -9.37 0.23 -8.93
CA GLY A 119 -9.12 1.57 -9.42
C GLY A 119 -8.65 1.60 -10.88
N GLU A 120 -8.36 2.77 -11.40
CA GLU A 120 -7.79 3.00 -12.75
C GLU A 120 -6.48 3.78 -12.61
N ALA A 121 -5.59 3.59 -13.58
CA ALA A 121 -4.40 4.42 -13.68
C ALA A 121 -4.79 5.88 -13.98
N GLU A 122 -4.32 6.81 -13.16
CA GLU A 122 -4.59 8.24 -13.27
C GLU A 122 -3.40 8.98 -13.86
N LEU A 123 -3.62 9.74 -14.95
CA LEU A 123 -2.60 10.57 -15.56
C LEU A 123 -2.37 11.84 -14.73
N ILE A 124 -1.19 11.99 -14.18
CA ILE A 124 -0.83 13.06 -13.23
C ILE A 124 0.12 14.09 -13.81
N ILE A 125 1.08 13.67 -14.66
CA ILE A 125 2.01 14.58 -15.30
C ILE A 125 1.84 14.47 -16.81
N ILE A 126 1.70 15.62 -17.45
CA ILE A 126 1.56 15.79 -18.90
C ILE A 126 2.60 16.79 -19.36
N GLU A 127 3.55 16.36 -20.21
CA GLU A 127 4.55 17.24 -20.83
C GLU A 127 5.39 18.03 -19.80
N GLY A 128 5.68 17.42 -18.62
CA GLY A 128 6.45 18.05 -17.55
C GLY A 128 5.64 18.89 -16.56
N GLU A 129 4.34 19.04 -16.77
CA GLU A 129 3.43 19.79 -15.91
C GLU A 129 2.50 18.87 -15.13
N ILE A 130 2.20 19.23 -13.88
CA ILE A 130 1.30 18.46 -13.00
C ILE A 130 -0.14 18.88 -13.29
N ASP A 131 -1.00 17.92 -13.61
CA ASP A 131 -2.46 18.11 -13.66
C ASP A 131 -3.00 18.19 -12.21
N LEU A 132 -3.15 19.40 -11.70
CA LEU A 132 -3.58 19.64 -10.31
C LEU A 132 -4.96 19.02 -9.99
N PRO A 133 -5.99 19.12 -10.86
CA PRO A 133 -7.27 18.45 -10.65
C PRO A 133 -7.16 16.93 -10.49
N ALA A 134 -6.33 16.27 -11.29
CA ALA A 134 -6.07 14.85 -11.15
C ALA A 134 -5.22 14.55 -9.92
N PHE A 135 -4.13 15.30 -9.72
CA PHE A 135 -3.24 15.12 -8.58
C PHE A 135 -3.93 15.34 -7.22
N SER A 136 -4.87 16.29 -7.13
CA SER A 136 -5.62 16.55 -5.88
C SER A 136 -6.55 15.39 -5.46
N LYS A 137 -6.92 14.51 -6.40
CA LYS A 137 -7.72 13.31 -6.12
C LYS A 137 -6.84 12.13 -5.69
N SER A 138 -5.58 12.16 -6.06
CA SER A 138 -4.64 11.12 -5.67
C SER A 138 -4.33 11.18 -4.17
N SER A 139 -3.91 10.07 -3.60
CA SER A 139 -3.46 9.98 -2.20
C SER A 139 -2.00 10.41 -2.00
N LEU A 140 -1.28 10.74 -3.10
CA LEU A 140 0.14 11.11 -3.05
C LEU A 140 0.33 12.58 -2.71
N THR A 141 1.30 12.85 -1.87
CA THR A 141 1.81 14.22 -1.66
C THR A 141 2.85 14.57 -2.71
N GLY A 142 3.08 15.88 -2.95
CA GLY A 142 4.11 16.31 -3.89
C GLY A 142 5.52 15.82 -3.51
N GLN A 143 5.81 15.68 -2.21
CA GLN A 143 7.09 15.13 -1.73
C GLN A 143 7.24 13.64 -2.03
N GLU A 144 6.17 12.87 -1.88
CA GLU A 144 6.16 11.43 -2.22
C GLU A 144 6.32 11.22 -3.73
N LEU A 145 5.59 11.98 -4.54
CA LEU A 145 5.73 11.96 -6.00
C LEU A 145 7.17 12.24 -6.42
N CYS A 146 7.76 13.35 -5.92
CA CYS A 146 9.17 13.67 -6.17
C CYS A 146 10.11 12.59 -5.63
N GLY A 147 9.78 11.96 -4.49
CA GLY A 147 10.53 10.85 -3.91
C GLY A 147 10.60 9.63 -4.82
N GLN A 148 9.45 9.23 -5.37
CA GLN A 148 9.36 8.12 -6.31
C GLN A 148 10.09 8.43 -7.64
N LEU A 149 9.96 9.65 -8.15
CA LEU A 149 10.67 10.09 -9.36
C LEU A 149 12.20 10.08 -9.18
N ARG A 150 12.72 10.50 -8.00
CA ARG A 150 14.16 10.43 -7.69
C ARG A 150 14.68 9.00 -7.67
N GLN A 151 13.88 8.00 -7.27
CA GLN A 151 14.27 6.58 -7.36
C GLN A 151 14.46 6.14 -8.82
N LEU A 152 13.80 6.81 -9.76
CA LEU A 152 13.94 6.61 -11.20
C LEU A 152 15.00 7.54 -11.83
N GLN A 153 15.81 8.22 -10.99
CA GLN A 153 16.89 9.12 -11.42
C GLN A 153 16.42 10.34 -12.21
N VAL A 154 15.19 10.79 -11.98
CA VAL A 154 14.67 12.05 -12.52
C VAL A 154 15.24 13.22 -11.72
N GLU A 155 15.75 14.24 -12.40
CA GLU A 155 16.30 15.46 -11.79
C GLU A 155 15.30 16.61 -11.80
N HIS A 156 14.51 16.72 -12.87
CA HIS A 156 13.47 17.73 -13.02
C HIS A 156 12.28 17.20 -13.84
N LEU A 157 11.10 17.77 -13.63
CA LEU A 157 9.88 17.29 -14.27
C LEU A 157 9.87 17.45 -15.79
N GLY A 158 10.71 18.34 -16.36
CA GLY A 158 10.86 18.50 -17.79
C GLY A 158 11.42 17.28 -18.53
N GLN A 159 11.95 16.27 -17.83
CA GLN A 159 12.34 14.97 -18.38
C GLN A 159 11.13 14.04 -18.58
N VAL A 160 10.01 14.33 -17.90
CA VAL A 160 8.85 13.46 -17.84
C VAL A 160 7.82 13.89 -18.89
N ARG A 161 7.58 13.04 -19.87
CA ARG A 161 6.52 13.27 -20.89
C ARG A 161 5.15 12.94 -20.33
N ARG A 162 5.01 11.79 -19.66
CA ARG A 162 3.78 11.37 -18.98
C ARG A 162 4.09 10.58 -17.73
N LEU A 163 3.29 10.78 -16.71
CA LEU A 163 3.32 9.97 -15.49
C LEU A 163 1.89 9.57 -15.12
N TYR A 164 1.74 8.29 -14.85
CA TYR A 164 0.51 7.71 -14.33
C TYR A 164 0.74 7.20 -12.91
N ILE A 165 -0.25 7.37 -12.04
CA ILE A 165 -0.36 6.62 -10.80
C ILE A 165 -1.20 5.39 -11.10
N GLU A 166 -0.63 4.21 -10.94
CA GLU A 166 -1.31 2.95 -11.16
C GLU A 166 -2.27 2.63 -9.99
N ALA A 167 -3.20 1.72 -10.22
CA ALA A 167 -4.14 1.25 -9.20
C ALA A 167 -3.45 0.69 -7.94
N THR A 168 -2.21 0.21 -8.07
CA THR A 168 -1.38 -0.26 -6.96
C THR A 168 -0.74 0.86 -6.13
N GLY A 169 -0.84 2.13 -6.58
CA GLY A 169 -0.14 3.28 -6.00
C GLY A 169 1.31 3.45 -6.48
N GLU A 170 1.79 2.55 -7.34
CA GLU A 170 3.09 2.72 -8.02
C GLU A 170 2.97 3.74 -9.16
N ILE A 171 4.09 4.31 -9.58
CA ILE A 171 4.12 5.24 -10.72
C ILE A 171 4.67 4.58 -11.98
N SER A 172 4.01 4.85 -13.12
CA SER A 172 4.51 4.53 -14.46
C SER A 172 4.96 5.81 -15.15
N VAL A 173 6.24 5.87 -15.56
CA VAL A 173 6.85 7.09 -16.11
C VAL A 173 7.30 6.86 -17.54
N PHE A 174 6.89 7.77 -18.43
CA PHE A 174 7.34 7.85 -19.81
C PHE A 174 8.17 9.12 -19.98
N PHE A 175 9.43 8.96 -20.37
CA PHE A 175 10.37 10.04 -20.53
C PHE A 175 10.30 10.68 -21.93
N PHE A 176 10.77 11.90 -22.03
CA PHE A 176 11.16 12.49 -23.31
C PHE A 176 12.41 11.81 -23.84
N GLU A 177 12.61 11.87 -25.15
CA GLU A 177 13.93 11.58 -25.71
C GLU A 177 14.95 12.62 -25.22
N PRO A 178 16.22 12.27 -25.05
CA PRO A 178 17.23 13.19 -24.50
C PRO A 178 17.36 14.54 -25.23
N HIS A 179 17.02 14.57 -26.53
CA HIS A 179 17.06 15.78 -27.34
C HIS A 179 15.76 16.62 -27.27
N ASP A 180 14.69 16.07 -26.69
CA ASP A 180 13.40 16.72 -26.55
C ASP A 180 13.12 17.14 -25.08
N GLU A 181 14.09 16.95 -24.18
CA GLU A 181 13.94 17.37 -22.79
C GLU A 181 13.66 18.87 -22.70
N ARG A 182 12.77 19.22 -21.79
CA ARG A 182 12.33 20.60 -21.57
C ARG A 182 12.81 21.12 -20.21
N PRO A 183 12.92 22.44 -20.03
CA PRO A 183 13.07 23.00 -18.69
C PRO A 183 11.89 22.55 -17.81
N GLY A 184 12.15 22.20 -16.56
CA GLY A 184 11.12 21.71 -15.64
C GLY A 184 11.42 22.03 -14.19
N LEU A 185 10.45 21.80 -13.31
CA LEU A 185 10.61 21.96 -11.87
C LEU A 185 11.67 20.97 -11.36
N PRO A 186 12.77 21.45 -10.74
CA PRO A 186 13.74 20.57 -10.12
C PRO A 186 13.14 19.88 -8.91
N ILE A 187 13.42 18.56 -8.77
CA ILE A 187 12.84 17.74 -7.70
C ILE A 187 13.85 17.35 -6.62
N TRP A 188 15.04 17.96 -6.63
CA TRP A 188 16.03 17.79 -5.57
C TRP A 188 15.48 18.31 -4.24
N PRO A 189 15.64 17.58 -3.12
CA PRO A 189 15.05 17.97 -1.83
C PRO A 189 15.37 19.38 -1.42
N GLU A 190 16.62 19.82 -1.63
CA GLU A 190 17.11 21.15 -1.25
C GLU A 190 16.44 22.27 -2.02
N LEU A 191 16.07 22.03 -3.28
CA LEU A 191 15.41 23.02 -4.13
C LEU A 191 13.89 22.95 -4.00
N TYR A 192 13.34 21.74 -3.93
CA TYR A 192 11.89 21.55 -3.86
C TYR A 192 11.30 21.97 -2.51
N GLN A 193 11.99 21.73 -1.40
CA GLN A 193 11.52 22.08 -0.06
C GLN A 193 11.65 23.57 0.27
N HIS A 194 12.50 24.30 -0.48
CA HIS A 194 12.78 25.70 -0.25
C HIS A 194 12.49 26.54 -1.50
N PRO A 195 11.18 26.73 -1.87
CA PRO A 195 10.83 27.53 -3.03
C PRO A 195 11.30 28.98 -2.85
N MET A 196 11.80 29.58 -3.94
CA MET A 196 12.28 30.95 -3.93
C MET A 196 11.12 31.92 -3.68
N GLN A 197 11.30 32.85 -2.75
CA GLN A 197 10.34 33.94 -2.50
C GLN A 197 10.65 35.19 -3.32
N GLU A 198 11.91 35.36 -3.74
CA GLU A 198 12.37 36.45 -4.61
C GLU A 198 13.14 35.85 -5.79
N LEU A 199 12.90 36.39 -6.98
CA LEU A 199 13.57 36.04 -8.21
C LEU A 199 14.77 36.96 -8.42
N PRO A 200 16.01 36.48 -8.32
CA PRO A 200 17.19 37.35 -8.36
C PRO A 200 17.43 37.98 -9.75
N THR A 201 17.04 37.26 -10.81
CA THR A 201 17.25 37.69 -12.21
C THR A 201 16.02 37.35 -13.06
N ALA A 202 15.87 38.05 -14.18
CA ALA A 202 14.91 37.63 -15.19
C ALA A 202 15.34 36.29 -15.82
N GLY A 203 14.43 35.32 -15.93
CA GLY A 203 14.77 34.00 -16.44
C GLY A 203 13.58 33.04 -16.47
N LEU A 204 13.87 31.76 -16.76
CA LEU A 204 12.88 30.69 -16.71
C LEU A 204 12.72 30.21 -15.27
N TYR A 205 11.50 30.15 -14.81
CA TYR A 205 11.12 29.64 -13.48
C TYR A 205 9.97 28.66 -13.61
N ALA A 206 10.01 27.64 -12.78
CA ALA A 206 8.96 26.63 -12.70
C ALA A 206 8.04 26.90 -11.50
N CYS A 207 6.74 26.76 -11.69
CA CYS A 207 5.78 26.85 -10.60
C CYS A 207 5.93 25.67 -9.66
N HIS A 208 6.03 25.92 -8.35
CA HIS A 208 6.17 24.87 -7.35
C HIS A 208 4.97 23.92 -7.26
N SER A 209 3.76 24.41 -7.58
CA SER A 209 2.52 23.62 -7.46
C SER A 209 2.23 22.79 -8.71
N CYS A 210 2.25 23.39 -9.91
CA CYS A 210 1.87 22.72 -11.15
C CYS A 210 3.05 22.43 -12.09
N ALA A 211 4.27 22.84 -11.72
CA ALA A 211 5.50 22.69 -12.50
C ALA A 211 5.54 23.44 -13.85
N SER A 212 4.51 24.24 -14.20
CA SER A 212 4.55 25.01 -15.45
C SER A 212 5.74 25.99 -15.45
N VAL A 213 6.45 26.03 -16.59
CA VAL A 213 7.66 26.87 -16.74
C VAL A 213 7.33 28.13 -17.50
N ARG A 214 7.79 29.28 -16.94
CA ARG A 214 7.57 30.61 -17.54
C ARG A 214 8.78 31.50 -17.41
N THR A 215 8.91 32.42 -18.33
CA THR A 215 9.88 33.52 -18.21
C THR A 215 9.30 34.59 -17.31
N LEU A 216 9.95 34.83 -16.17
CA LEU A 216 9.54 35.86 -15.20
C LEU A 216 10.63 36.91 -15.06
N PRO A 217 10.27 38.18 -14.78
CA PRO A 217 11.22 39.25 -14.46
C PRO A 217 11.79 39.04 -13.05
N ALA A 218 12.91 39.72 -12.75
CA ALA A 218 13.42 39.81 -11.38
C ALA A 218 12.41 40.52 -10.46
N GLY A 219 12.24 40.02 -9.24
CA GLY A 219 11.31 40.59 -8.26
C GLY A 219 10.67 39.56 -7.34
N PRO A 220 9.63 39.94 -6.58
CA PRO A 220 8.95 39.02 -5.69
C PRO A 220 8.26 37.87 -6.47
N ALA A 221 8.46 36.64 -6.03
CA ALA A 221 7.82 35.48 -6.61
C ALA A 221 6.32 35.41 -6.29
N VAL A 222 5.90 36.09 -5.21
CA VAL A 222 4.49 36.16 -4.77
C VAL A 222 3.70 37.08 -5.67
N GLY A 223 2.74 36.54 -6.41
CA GLY A 223 1.85 37.29 -7.33
C GLY A 223 2.03 36.99 -8.81
N SER A 224 3.06 36.20 -9.20
CA SER A 224 3.12 35.60 -10.54
C SER A 224 2.11 34.46 -10.60
N SER A 225 0.83 34.80 -10.83
CA SER A 225 -0.24 33.80 -10.92
C SER A 225 0.06 32.83 -12.05
N CYS A 226 0.26 31.59 -11.67
CA CYS A 226 0.25 30.48 -12.60
C CYS A 226 -1.19 30.28 -13.09
N MET A 227 -1.44 30.24 -14.41
CA MET A 227 -2.79 30.01 -14.95
C MET A 227 -3.35 28.60 -14.61
N GLY A 228 -2.53 27.68 -14.09
CA GLY A 228 -2.93 26.33 -13.71
C GLY A 228 -3.13 26.15 -12.19
N CYS A 229 -2.81 27.14 -11.40
CA CYS A 229 -3.04 27.17 -9.96
C CYS A 229 -4.11 28.22 -9.63
#